data_bb56fe5ac0eb3ff856e54e9d94f9a882
#
_entry.id   bb56fe5ac0eb3ff856e54e9d94f9a882
#
_cell.length_a   1.000
_cell.length_b   1.000
_cell.length_c   1.000
_cell.angle_alpha   90.00
_cell.angle_beta   90.00
_cell.angle_gamma   90.00
#
_symmetry.space_group_name_H-M   'P 1'
#
loop_
_entity.id
_entity.type
_entity.pdbx_description
1 polymer ?
#
loop_
_entity_poly.entity_id
_entity_poly.type
_entity_poly.pdbx_seq_one_letter_code
_entity_poly.pdbx_strand_id
1 'polypeptide(L)'
;MITDIPGIRVGHATDEEYYTGCTVILXPEGTVGGVEVRGPAPGSRETALLAPDKLVPYVNAILLTGGSAFGLAAADGVMRYLEEKEIGHWTPLARVPIVPAAVVYDLFLGGGKVRPGAVMGYXACQNASEGPVEQGNVGAGAGVTVGKWGGFEGMMKGGFGTASMNVGVGIKPSPDREGNSQLELIVGAAAVTNSVGDVLAADGTVLAGARAPDGGWMADRDPLRRLSQPPPIPPGTSTTLVVLATNALLTKLEVHQLAQRAQDGLAITIRPAHTTHDGDTAFGLATGQVEAPMDLVANLAVEVVAEAIRNSVRWASPVKGIPGLKAV
;
A
#
# COMPACT_ATOMS: atom_id res chain seq x y z
N MET A 1 -3.81 13.15 -0.89
CA MET A 1 -3.33 11.87 -1.50
C MET A 1 -1.84 11.72 -1.19
N ILE A 2 -1.26 10.54 -1.34
CA ILE A 2 0.18 10.36 -1.07
C ILE A 2 1.04 11.29 -1.95
N THR A 3 0.55 11.64 -3.12
CA THR A 3 1.19 12.59 -4.04
C THR A 3 1.17 14.05 -3.56
N ASP A 4 0.50 14.35 -2.45
CA ASP A 4 0.60 15.69 -1.84
C ASP A 4 1.98 15.92 -1.22
N ILE A 5 2.77 14.84 -1.02
CA ILE A 5 4.16 14.94 -0.57
C ILE A 5 5.04 15.26 -1.79
N PRO A 6 5.73 16.41 -1.79
CA PRO A 6 6.47 16.86 -2.98
C PRO A 6 7.50 15.83 -3.47
N GLY A 7 7.47 15.56 -4.77
CA GLY A 7 8.38 14.64 -5.45
C GLY A 7 7.92 13.18 -5.46
N ILE A 8 6.85 12.83 -4.73
CA ILE A 8 6.27 11.49 -4.83
C ILE A 8 5.37 11.42 -6.06
N ARG A 9 5.61 10.43 -6.91
CA ARG A 9 4.81 10.17 -8.11
C ARG A 9 4.23 8.78 -8.03
N VAL A 10 2.96 8.63 -8.40
CA VAL A 10 2.28 7.33 -8.42
C VAL A 10 1.81 7.02 -9.83
N GLY A 11 2.05 5.78 -10.27
CA GLY A 11 1.57 5.32 -11.56
C GLY A 11 1.05 3.89 -11.51
N HIS A 12 0.02 3.64 -12.29
CA HIS A 12 -0.62 2.33 -12.40
C HIS A 12 -0.44 1.74 -13.79
N ALA A 13 -0.34 0.42 -13.85
CA ALA A 13 -0.56 -0.34 -15.07
C ALA A 13 -1.56 -1.44 -14.73
N THR A 14 -2.69 -1.46 -15.47
CA THR A 14 -3.82 -2.32 -15.17
C THR A 14 -4.17 -3.18 -16.37
N ASP A 15 -4.40 -4.46 -16.15
CA ASP A 15 -4.98 -5.38 -17.12
C ASP A 15 -6.46 -5.56 -16.74
N GLU A 16 -7.35 -4.90 -17.50
CA GLU A 16 -8.78 -4.89 -17.22
C GLU A 16 -9.47 -6.20 -17.58
N GLU A 17 -8.90 -6.97 -18.50
CA GLU A 17 -9.44 -8.26 -18.91
C GLU A 17 -9.19 -9.33 -17.84
N TYR A 18 -7.98 -9.30 -17.26
CA TYR A 18 -7.55 -10.32 -16.29
C TYR A 18 -7.54 -9.80 -14.86
N TYR A 19 -8.02 -8.56 -14.63
CA TYR A 19 -8.18 -7.97 -13.29
C TYR A 19 -6.91 -8.09 -12.44
N THR A 20 -5.79 -7.68 -13.02
CA THR A 20 -4.51 -7.66 -12.33
C THR A 20 -3.73 -6.40 -12.73
N GLY A 21 -2.65 -6.11 -12.06
CA GLY A 21 -1.86 -4.95 -12.39
C GLY A 21 -0.82 -4.63 -11.33
N CYS A 22 -0.11 -3.54 -11.55
CA CYS A 22 0.86 -3.06 -10.57
C CYS A 22 0.80 -1.55 -10.41
N THR A 23 1.23 -1.09 -9.26
CA THR A 23 1.28 0.33 -8.86
C THR A 23 2.70 0.63 -8.42
N VAL A 24 3.33 1.62 -9.02
CA VAL A 24 4.65 2.09 -8.59
C VAL A 24 4.50 3.43 -7.85
N ILE A 25 5.24 3.57 -6.76
CA ILE A 25 5.44 4.84 -6.04
C ILE A 25 6.93 5.18 -6.24
N LEU A 26 7.17 6.24 -7.09
CA LEU A 26 8.53 6.71 -7.37
C LEU A 26 8.91 7.79 -6.36
N UNK A 27 10.12 7.85 -5.47
CA UNK A 27 10.44 8.51 -4.54
C UNK A 27 11.35 9.39 -4.92
N PRO A 28 11.42 10.68 -4.62
CA PRO A 28 12.53 11.60 -4.93
C PRO A 28 13.85 11.14 -4.34
N GLU A 29 14.94 11.68 -4.87
CA GLU A 29 16.30 11.32 -4.41
C GLU A 29 16.45 11.62 -2.91
N GLY A 30 17.14 10.72 -2.19
CA GLY A 30 17.37 10.85 -0.75
C GLY A 30 16.24 10.33 0.12
N THR A 31 15.20 9.75 -0.46
CA THR A 31 14.09 9.19 0.34
C THR A 31 14.57 7.99 1.16
N VAL A 32 14.44 8.10 2.47
CA VAL A 32 14.80 7.02 3.40
C VAL A 32 13.66 6.00 3.43
N GLY A 33 14.00 4.70 3.38
CA GLY A 33 13.01 3.62 3.35
C GLY A 33 13.08 2.68 4.55
N GLY A 34 11.92 2.17 4.95
CA GLY A 34 11.78 1.14 5.99
C GLY A 34 10.63 0.19 5.66
N VAL A 35 10.53 -0.91 6.40
CA VAL A 35 9.48 -1.89 6.18
C VAL A 35 9.13 -2.61 7.48
N GLU A 36 7.86 -2.96 7.65
CA GLU A 36 7.37 -3.84 8.71
C GLU A 36 6.45 -4.89 8.09
N VAL A 37 6.75 -6.15 8.34
CA VAL A 37 5.95 -7.29 7.85
C VAL A 37 5.31 -7.98 9.06
N ARG A 38 3.99 -7.98 9.13
CA ARG A 38 3.25 -8.64 10.22
C ARG A 38 2.43 -9.84 9.75
N GLY A 39 2.04 -9.89 8.50
CA GLY A 39 1.37 -11.06 7.96
C GLY A 39 2.35 -12.24 7.83
N PRO A 40 1.98 -13.46 8.25
CA PRO A 40 2.91 -14.59 8.19
C PRO A 40 3.10 -15.20 6.79
N ALA A 41 2.40 -14.70 5.77
CA ALA A 41 2.49 -15.21 4.40
C ALA A 41 2.89 -14.12 3.38
N PRO A 42 4.00 -13.37 3.61
CA PRO A 42 4.37 -12.27 2.72
C PRO A 42 4.98 -12.78 1.41
N GLY A 43 4.70 -12.07 0.31
CA GLY A 43 5.45 -12.17 -0.93
C GLY A 43 6.14 -10.84 -1.18
N SER A 44 7.46 -10.79 -1.11
CA SER A 44 8.19 -9.52 -1.16
C SER A 44 9.56 -9.67 -1.80
N ARG A 45 10.12 -8.53 -2.20
CA ARG A 45 11.45 -8.43 -2.82
C ARG A 45 12.22 -7.29 -2.14
N GLU A 46 13.50 -7.53 -1.86
CA GLU A 46 14.48 -6.56 -1.38
C GLU A 46 14.13 -5.89 -0.03
N THR A 47 13.32 -6.54 0.79
CA THR A 47 12.92 -6.00 2.10
C THR A 47 14.04 -6.07 3.13
N ALA A 48 14.96 -7.02 3.02
CA ALA A 48 16.06 -7.13 3.98
C ALA A 48 16.94 -5.87 4.04
N LEU A 49 17.11 -5.17 2.90
CA LEU A 49 17.89 -3.94 2.84
C LEU A 49 17.26 -2.80 3.65
N LEU A 50 15.95 -2.86 3.87
CA LEU A 50 15.22 -1.82 4.60
C LEU A 50 15.34 -1.94 6.12
N ALA A 51 15.94 -3.01 6.64
CA ALA A 51 16.15 -3.15 8.08
C ALA A 51 17.05 -2.00 8.59
N PRO A 52 16.78 -1.47 9.79
CA PRO A 52 17.46 -0.25 10.27
C PRO A 52 18.97 -0.40 10.46
N ASP A 53 19.47 -1.63 10.58
CA ASP A 53 20.91 -1.93 10.74
C ASP A 53 21.67 -2.04 9.40
N LYS A 54 20.97 -1.90 8.25
CA LYS A 54 21.63 -2.06 6.94
C LYS A 54 22.17 -0.75 6.41
N LEU A 55 23.21 -0.85 5.58
CA LEU A 55 24.03 0.28 5.17
C LEU A 55 23.33 1.30 4.28
N VAL A 56 22.54 0.82 3.29
CA VAL A 56 21.92 1.72 2.29
C VAL A 56 20.58 2.22 2.83
N PRO A 57 20.46 3.54 3.11
CA PRO A 57 19.21 4.06 3.67
C PRO A 57 18.14 4.43 2.64
N TYR A 58 18.57 4.72 1.40
CA TYR A 58 17.71 5.34 0.40
C TYR A 58 17.07 4.31 -0.52
N VAL A 59 15.83 4.60 -0.91
CA VAL A 59 15.07 3.80 -1.88
C VAL A 59 14.62 4.70 -3.04
N ASN A 60 14.45 4.11 -4.21
CA ASN A 60 14.09 4.88 -5.41
C ASN A 60 12.63 4.69 -5.81
N ALA A 61 12.05 3.55 -5.47
CA ALA A 61 10.66 3.25 -5.73
C ALA A 61 10.17 2.15 -4.78
N ILE A 62 8.85 2.11 -4.55
CA ILE A 62 8.16 0.95 -3.98
C ILE A 62 7.21 0.43 -5.06
N LEU A 63 7.19 -0.89 -5.26
CA LEU A 63 6.26 -1.53 -6.19
C LEU A 63 5.26 -2.38 -5.42
N LEU A 64 3.96 -2.11 -5.63
CA LEU A 64 2.87 -2.96 -5.18
C LEU A 64 2.32 -3.67 -6.41
N THR A 65 2.10 -4.98 -6.36
CA THR A 65 1.74 -5.73 -7.57
C THR A 65 0.78 -6.88 -7.28
N GLY A 66 -0.10 -7.14 -8.23
CA GLY A 66 -0.89 -8.36 -8.27
C GLY A 66 -0.05 -9.56 -8.72
N GLY A 67 -0.70 -10.69 -8.96
CA GLY A 67 -0.04 -11.88 -9.48
C GLY A 67 0.61 -12.77 -8.43
N SER A 68 0.44 -12.49 -7.14
CA SER A 68 1.15 -13.20 -6.07
C SER A 68 2.66 -13.12 -6.31
N ALA A 69 3.45 -14.07 -5.83
CA ALA A 69 4.92 -14.04 -5.97
C ALA A 69 5.40 -13.92 -7.42
N PHE A 70 4.61 -14.39 -8.40
CA PHE A 70 4.96 -14.21 -9.82
C PHE A 70 5.05 -12.74 -10.22
N GLY A 71 4.20 -11.88 -9.62
CA GLY A 71 4.17 -10.45 -9.92
C GLY A 71 5.43 -9.69 -9.51
N LEU A 72 6.27 -10.27 -8.65
CA LEU A 72 7.56 -9.65 -8.28
C LEU A 72 8.44 -9.38 -9.52
N ALA A 73 8.21 -10.09 -10.62
CA ALA A 73 8.91 -9.85 -11.89
C ALA A 73 8.67 -8.44 -12.45
N ALA A 74 7.58 -7.77 -12.05
CA ALA A 74 7.32 -6.39 -12.49
C ALA A 74 8.39 -5.40 -11.98
N ALA A 75 9.06 -5.71 -10.87
CA ALA A 75 10.13 -4.87 -10.33
C ALA A 75 11.31 -4.73 -11.31
N ASP A 76 11.56 -5.74 -12.16
CA ASP A 76 12.64 -5.63 -13.16
C ASP A 76 12.36 -4.52 -14.17
N GLY A 77 11.08 -4.28 -14.50
CA GLY A 77 10.70 -3.17 -15.37
C GLY A 77 10.89 -1.81 -14.70
N VAL A 78 10.60 -1.73 -13.40
CA VAL A 78 10.83 -0.50 -12.63
C VAL A 78 12.33 -0.22 -12.55
N MET A 79 13.14 -1.24 -12.27
CA MET A 79 14.61 -1.09 -12.24
C MET A 79 15.14 -0.59 -13.57
N ARG A 80 14.69 -1.18 -14.70
CA ARG A 80 15.10 -0.74 -16.04
C ARG A 80 14.75 0.73 -16.29
N TYR A 81 13.51 1.14 -15.94
CA TYR A 81 13.08 2.54 -16.10
C TYR A 81 13.97 3.49 -15.32
N LEU A 82 14.29 3.14 -14.06
CA LEU A 82 15.14 3.99 -13.20
C LEU A 82 16.59 4.03 -13.70
N GLU A 83 17.12 2.90 -14.13
CA GLU A 83 18.48 2.82 -14.70
C GLU A 83 18.62 3.73 -15.93
N GLU A 84 17.64 3.72 -16.83
CA GLU A 84 17.60 4.59 -18.02
C GLU A 84 17.57 6.09 -17.66
N LYS A 85 17.13 6.43 -16.44
CA LYS A 85 17.11 7.81 -15.90
C LYS A 85 18.31 8.11 -15.03
N GLU A 86 19.26 7.18 -14.92
CA GLU A 86 20.44 7.29 -14.05
C GLU A 86 20.06 7.48 -12.57
N ILE A 87 18.96 6.87 -12.13
CA ILE A 87 18.47 6.90 -10.74
C ILE A 87 18.83 5.60 -10.03
N GLY A 88 19.48 5.70 -8.90
CA GLY A 88 19.88 4.51 -8.12
C GLY A 88 21.02 4.79 -7.17
N HIS A 89 21.32 3.79 -6.35
CA HIS A 89 22.47 3.82 -5.46
C HIS A 89 23.76 3.87 -6.29
N TRP A 90 24.61 4.85 -6.00
CA TRP A 90 25.84 5.06 -6.75
C TRP A 90 26.84 3.92 -6.51
N THR A 91 27.40 3.40 -7.59
CA THR A 91 28.57 2.52 -7.57
C THR A 91 29.55 2.96 -8.66
N PRO A 92 30.82 2.55 -8.62
CA PRO A 92 31.77 2.98 -9.64
C PRO A 92 31.41 2.59 -11.07
N LEU A 93 30.57 1.58 -11.27
CA LEU A 93 30.23 1.06 -12.61
C LEU A 93 28.79 1.33 -13.03
N ALA A 94 27.88 1.64 -12.10
CA ALA A 94 26.47 1.80 -12.42
C ALA A 94 25.71 2.51 -11.31
N ARG A 95 24.57 3.08 -11.63
CA ARG A 95 23.53 3.42 -10.65
C ARG A 95 22.66 2.19 -10.48
N VAL A 96 22.54 1.70 -9.25
CA VAL A 96 21.77 0.49 -8.94
C VAL A 96 20.44 0.89 -8.30
N PRO A 97 19.31 0.81 -9.04
CA PRO A 97 18.01 1.18 -8.45
C PRO A 97 17.63 0.27 -7.28
N ILE A 98 17.16 0.85 -6.19
CA ILE A 98 16.66 0.10 -5.02
C ILE A 98 15.13 0.14 -5.09
N VAL A 99 14.52 -1.03 -5.36
CA VAL A 99 13.10 -1.15 -5.67
C VAL A 99 12.46 -2.28 -4.82
N PRO A 100 12.23 -2.03 -3.52
CA PRO A 100 11.45 -2.99 -2.74
C PRO A 100 10.05 -3.18 -3.30
N ALA A 101 9.55 -4.42 -3.19
CA ALA A 101 8.25 -4.76 -3.75
C ALA A 101 7.49 -5.72 -2.85
N ALA A 102 6.15 -5.66 -2.92
CA ALA A 102 5.28 -6.62 -2.26
C ALA A 102 4.06 -6.93 -3.12
N VAL A 103 3.50 -8.13 -2.92
CA VAL A 103 2.44 -8.65 -3.79
C VAL A 103 1.13 -8.86 -3.05
N VAL A 104 0.04 -8.79 -3.82
CA VAL A 104 -1.27 -9.32 -3.41
C VAL A 104 -1.63 -10.54 -4.26
N TYR A 105 -2.46 -11.42 -3.70
CA TYR A 105 -2.99 -12.58 -4.41
C TYR A 105 -4.33 -12.18 -5.06
N ASP A 106 -4.31 -11.92 -6.36
CA ASP A 106 -5.49 -11.52 -7.14
C ASP A 106 -5.88 -12.58 -8.20
N LEU A 107 -5.28 -13.77 -8.12
CA LEU A 107 -5.42 -14.79 -9.16
C LEU A 107 -6.84 -15.35 -9.31
N PHE A 108 -7.70 -15.16 -8.31
CA PHE A 108 -9.08 -15.66 -8.34
C PHE A 108 -9.90 -15.04 -9.48
N LEU A 109 -9.74 -13.74 -9.72
CA LEU A 109 -10.58 -13.03 -10.69
C LEU A 109 -10.15 -13.25 -12.14
N GLY A 110 -8.84 -13.30 -12.38
CA GLY A 110 -8.28 -13.41 -13.74
C GLY A 110 -7.90 -14.82 -14.18
N GLY A 111 -8.10 -15.82 -13.35
CA GLY A 111 -7.75 -17.20 -13.68
C GLY A 111 -6.26 -17.52 -13.59
N GLY A 112 -5.46 -16.61 -13.09
CA GLY A 112 -4.08 -16.82 -12.66
C GLY A 112 -3.01 -17.01 -13.73
N LYS A 113 -3.36 -16.96 -15.01
CA LYS A 113 -2.38 -17.17 -16.10
C LYS A 113 -1.68 -15.88 -16.51
N VAL A 114 -2.40 -14.76 -16.48
CA VAL A 114 -1.85 -13.43 -16.78
C VAL A 114 -1.46 -12.76 -15.46
N ARG A 115 -0.25 -12.27 -15.40
CA ARG A 115 0.33 -11.71 -14.16
C ARG A 115 1.25 -10.55 -14.52
N PRO A 116 1.37 -9.55 -13.65
CA PRO A 116 2.28 -8.43 -13.90
C PRO A 116 3.72 -8.91 -14.08
N GLY A 117 4.38 -8.38 -15.10
CA GLY A 117 5.79 -8.64 -15.40
C GLY A 117 6.51 -7.33 -15.72
N ALA A 118 7.76 -7.44 -16.16
CA ALA A 118 8.63 -6.28 -16.38
C ALA A 118 8.01 -5.22 -17.31
N VAL A 119 7.30 -5.63 -18.35
CA VAL A 119 6.62 -4.68 -19.26
C VAL A 119 5.60 -3.83 -18.49
N MET A 120 4.82 -4.46 -17.64
CA MET A 120 3.79 -3.78 -16.86
C MET A 120 4.42 -2.87 -15.79
N GLY A 121 5.50 -3.31 -15.14
CA GLY A 121 6.24 -2.47 -14.19
C GLY A 121 6.82 -1.21 -14.84
N TYR A 122 7.34 -1.33 -16.06
CA TYR A 122 7.81 -0.19 -16.85
C TYR A 122 6.65 0.75 -17.22
N UNK A 123 5.45 0.29 -17.47
CA UNK A 123 4.47 0.89 -17.73
C UNK A 123 4.04 1.69 -16.73
N ALA A 124 3.89 1.13 -15.59
CA ALA A 124 3.50 1.89 -14.40
C ALA A 124 4.40 3.12 -14.17
N CYS A 125 5.71 2.98 -14.34
CA CYS A 125 6.62 4.11 -14.19
C CYS A 125 6.36 5.24 -15.21
N GLN A 126 6.04 4.88 -16.44
CA GLN A 126 5.74 5.88 -17.49
C GLN A 126 4.46 6.66 -17.16
N ASN A 127 3.51 6.02 -16.51
CA ASN A 127 2.23 6.62 -16.10
C ASN A 127 2.34 7.42 -14.80
N ALA A 128 3.49 7.41 -14.12
CA ALA A 128 3.62 8.00 -12.78
C ALA A 128 3.63 9.53 -12.83
N SER A 129 2.78 10.15 -12.02
CA SER A 129 2.66 11.61 -11.93
C SER A 129 2.52 12.07 -10.47
N GLU A 130 2.77 13.35 -10.24
CA GLU A 130 2.52 14.02 -8.94
C GLU A 130 1.07 14.48 -8.81
N GLY A 131 0.25 14.28 -9.85
CA GLY A 131 -1.15 14.70 -9.88
C GLY A 131 -2.08 13.80 -9.10
N PRO A 132 -3.38 14.02 -9.27
CA PRO A 132 -4.39 13.17 -8.63
C PRO A 132 -4.21 11.69 -9.03
N VAL A 133 -4.31 10.83 -8.03
CA VAL A 133 -4.10 9.38 -8.20
C VAL A 133 -5.46 8.70 -8.37
N GLU A 134 -5.61 7.91 -9.42
CA GLU A 134 -6.81 7.10 -9.61
C GLU A 134 -6.90 6.03 -8.50
N GLN A 135 -8.13 5.76 -8.02
CA GLN A 135 -8.37 4.84 -6.91
C GLN A 135 -9.41 3.78 -7.30
N GLY A 136 -9.45 2.70 -6.53
CA GLY A 136 -10.38 1.58 -6.76
C GLY A 136 -9.74 0.46 -7.55
N ASN A 137 -10.34 0.08 -8.67
CA ASN A 137 -9.97 -1.10 -9.45
C ASN A 137 -8.79 -0.85 -10.39
N VAL A 138 -7.71 -0.27 -9.90
CA VAL A 138 -6.56 0.15 -10.72
C VAL A 138 -5.26 -0.43 -10.17
N GLY A 139 -4.31 -0.69 -11.08
CA GLY A 139 -2.99 -1.19 -10.71
C GLY A 139 -3.08 -2.45 -9.86
N ALA A 140 -2.35 -2.47 -8.76
CA ALA A 140 -2.37 -3.60 -7.83
C ALA A 140 -3.74 -3.80 -7.15
N GLY A 141 -4.64 -2.80 -7.21
CA GLY A 141 -6.00 -2.88 -6.67
C GLY A 141 -7.02 -3.55 -7.62
N ALA A 142 -6.62 -3.89 -8.85
CA ALA A 142 -7.56 -4.33 -9.88
C ALA A 142 -8.32 -5.61 -9.52
N GLY A 143 -7.64 -6.62 -8.92
CA GLY A 143 -8.25 -7.92 -8.67
C GLY A 143 -8.45 -8.29 -7.21
N VAL A 144 -8.32 -7.35 -6.29
CA VAL A 144 -8.32 -7.63 -4.85
C VAL A 144 -9.74 -7.62 -4.25
N THR A 145 -9.91 -8.34 -3.13
CA THR A 145 -11.21 -8.51 -2.46
C THR A 145 -11.05 -8.47 -0.94
N VAL A 146 -12.15 -8.18 -0.22
CA VAL A 146 -12.18 -8.06 1.24
C VAL A 146 -13.33 -8.91 1.82
N GLY A 147 -13.28 -9.17 3.13
CA GLY A 147 -14.36 -9.90 3.81
C GLY A 147 -14.35 -11.39 3.55
N LYS A 148 -13.19 -11.96 3.22
CA LYS A 148 -13.05 -13.37 2.84
C LYS A 148 -13.24 -14.35 4.01
N TRP A 149 -13.27 -13.85 5.27
CA TRP A 149 -13.58 -14.72 6.42
C TRP A 149 -14.97 -15.35 6.30
N GLY A 150 -15.87 -14.72 5.54
CA GLY A 150 -17.20 -15.25 5.25
C GLY A 150 -17.25 -16.21 4.06
N GLY A 151 -16.12 -16.45 3.40
CA GLY A 151 -16.06 -17.28 2.18
C GLY A 151 -16.14 -16.45 0.90
N PHE A 152 -15.91 -17.10 -0.22
CA PHE A 152 -15.86 -16.42 -1.52
C PHE A 152 -17.20 -15.83 -1.93
N GLU A 153 -18.33 -16.44 -1.53
CA GLU A 153 -19.66 -15.98 -1.92
C GLU A 153 -20.03 -14.64 -1.25
N GLY A 154 -19.48 -14.39 -0.05
CA GLY A 154 -19.77 -13.18 0.71
C GLY A 154 -18.79 -12.02 0.50
N MET A 155 -17.68 -12.24 -0.21
CA MET A 155 -16.63 -11.23 -0.32
C MET A 155 -17.07 -10.01 -1.13
N MET A 156 -16.41 -8.88 -0.90
CA MET A 156 -16.61 -7.65 -1.66
C MET A 156 -15.33 -7.24 -2.37
N LYS A 157 -15.46 -6.33 -3.33
CA LYS A 157 -14.32 -5.77 -4.06
C LYS A 157 -13.49 -4.91 -3.11
N GLY A 158 -12.19 -5.17 -3.08
CA GLY A 158 -11.19 -4.26 -2.54
C GLY A 158 -10.65 -3.37 -3.65
N GLY A 159 -9.54 -2.66 -3.39
CA GLY A 159 -8.98 -1.77 -4.39
C GLY A 159 -7.69 -1.12 -3.95
N PHE A 160 -7.27 -0.11 -4.71
CA PHE A 160 -6.21 0.82 -4.35
C PHE A 160 -6.84 2.09 -3.77
N GLY A 161 -6.30 2.60 -2.67
CA GLY A 161 -6.76 3.85 -2.07
C GLY A 161 -5.61 4.69 -1.56
N THR A 162 -5.84 6.01 -1.46
CA THR A 162 -4.82 6.93 -0.95
C THR A 162 -5.45 8.03 -0.12
N ALA A 163 -4.68 8.58 0.82
CA ALA A 163 -5.09 9.69 1.69
C ALA A 163 -3.86 10.47 2.14
N SER A 164 -4.08 11.68 2.64
CA SER A 164 -3.04 12.51 3.26
C SER A 164 -3.65 13.44 4.31
N MET A 165 -2.80 13.89 5.21
CA MET A 165 -3.09 14.95 6.18
C MET A 165 -1.90 15.90 6.23
N ASN A 166 -2.17 17.17 6.49
CA ASN A 166 -1.11 18.17 6.66
C ASN A 166 -1.32 19.02 7.92
N VAL A 167 -0.21 19.43 8.52
CA VAL A 167 -0.19 20.21 9.77
C VAL A 167 0.97 21.22 9.70
N GLY A 168 0.66 22.49 10.01
CA GLY A 168 1.68 23.55 10.01
C GLY A 168 2.30 23.88 11.36
N VAL A 169 1.72 23.42 12.45
CA VAL A 169 2.15 23.82 13.80
C VAL A 169 3.40 23.06 14.25
N GLY A 170 4.41 23.80 14.70
CA GLY A 170 5.64 23.20 15.26
C GLY A 170 6.63 22.67 14.23
N ILE A 171 6.46 23.07 12.97
CA ILE A 171 7.26 22.57 11.86
C ILE A 171 8.37 23.57 11.50
N LYS A 172 9.55 23.07 11.18
CA LYS A 172 10.71 23.87 10.75
C LYS A 172 11.27 23.33 9.44
N PRO A 173 11.96 24.15 8.63
CA PRO A 173 12.65 23.63 7.46
C PRO A 173 13.76 22.66 7.87
N SER A 174 14.06 21.69 7.03
CA SER A 174 15.23 20.84 7.20
C SER A 174 16.49 21.74 7.15
N PRO A 175 17.53 21.43 7.96
CA PRO A 175 18.76 22.24 8.00
C PRO A 175 19.42 22.46 6.64
N ASP A 176 19.23 21.55 5.71
CA ASP A 176 19.84 21.60 4.37
C ASP A 176 19.00 22.38 3.34
N ARG A 177 17.89 22.99 3.76
CA ARG A 177 17.00 23.74 2.85
C ARG A 177 16.84 25.20 3.26
N GLU A 178 17.17 26.09 2.33
CA GLU A 178 16.91 27.53 2.47
C GLU A 178 15.57 27.90 1.82
N GLY A 179 14.77 28.69 2.50
CA GLY A 179 13.51 29.19 1.94
C GLY A 179 12.47 29.55 3.02
N ASN A 180 11.70 30.55 2.74
CA ASN A 180 10.70 31.09 3.67
C ASN A 180 9.27 30.78 3.17
N SER A 181 9.01 29.53 2.83
CA SER A 181 7.65 29.09 2.49
C SER A 181 6.91 28.61 3.75
N GLN A 182 5.61 28.70 3.77
CA GLN A 182 4.78 28.08 4.79
C GLN A 182 5.09 26.59 4.78
N LEU A 183 5.69 26.12 5.85
CA LEU A 183 6.11 24.72 5.96
C LEU A 183 5.00 23.93 6.63
N GLU A 184 4.55 22.90 5.97
CA GLU A 184 3.59 21.96 6.53
C GLU A 184 4.20 20.58 6.58
N LEU A 185 3.99 19.89 7.68
CA LEU A 185 4.22 18.46 7.74
C LEU A 185 3.12 17.79 6.93
N ILE A 186 3.49 16.96 5.98
CA ILE A 186 2.56 16.17 5.19
C ILE A 186 2.82 14.70 5.48
N VAL A 187 1.76 13.96 5.84
CA VAL A 187 1.80 12.51 5.97
C VAL A 187 0.77 11.94 5.00
N GLY A 188 1.19 11.04 4.15
CA GLY A 188 0.33 10.45 3.12
C GLY A 188 0.48 8.93 3.06
N ALA A 189 -0.58 8.25 2.68
CA ALA A 189 -0.54 6.80 2.53
C ALA A 189 -1.20 6.36 1.23
N ALA A 190 -0.74 5.20 0.74
CA ALA A 190 -1.39 4.42 -0.31
C ALA A 190 -1.60 3.01 0.23
N ALA A 191 -2.74 2.40 -0.09
CA ALA A 191 -3.06 1.06 0.37
C ALA A 191 -3.66 0.21 -0.76
N VAL A 192 -3.31 -1.07 -0.78
CA VAL A 192 -3.97 -2.09 -1.61
C VAL A 192 -4.59 -3.09 -0.64
N THR A 193 -5.93 -3.17 -0.63
CA THR A 193 -6.64 -3.94 0.40
C THR A 193 -7.20 -5.23 -0.19
N ASN A 194 -6.58 -6.37 0.20
CA ASN A 194 -6.95 -7.73 -0.21
C ASN A 194 -7.11 -8.61 1.04
N SER A 195 -7.89 -8.15 2.03
CA SER A 195 -7.90 -8.70 3.38
C SER A 195 -8.80 -9.93 3.55
N VAL A 196 -8.45 -10.76 4.54
CA VAL A 196 -9.40 -11.73 5.12
C VAL A 196 -10.55 -10.98 5.79
N GLY A 197 -10.21 -9.97 6.58
CA GLY A 197 -11.15 -9.23 7.41
C GLY A 197 -12.03 -8.25 6.67
N ASP A 198 -12.98 -7.72 7.42
CA ASP A 198 -13.85 -6.60 7.00
C ASP A 198 -13.09 -5.28 7.14
N VAL A 199 -13.36 -4.34 6.26
CA VAL A 199 -12.88 -2.96 6.39
C VAL A 199 -13.93 -2.17 7.20
N LEU A 200 -13.47 -1.49 8.25
CA LEU A 200 -14.34 -0.75 9.16
C LEU A 200 -14.34 0.76 8.85
N ALA A 201 -15.50 1.35 8.97
CA ALA A 201 -15.67 2.80 8.98
C ALA A 201 -15.06 3.41 10.27
N ALA A 202 -14.97 4.74 10.32
CA ALA A 202 -14.36 5.43 11.47
C ALA A 202 -15.15 5.21 12.79
N ASP A 203 -16.43 4.95 12.69
CA ASP A 203 -17.28 4.66 13.86
C ASP A 203 -17.25 3.18 14.29
N GLY A 204 -16.44 2.35 13.60
CA GLY A 204 -16.29 0.93 13.92
C GLY A 204 -17.30 0.00 13.24
N THR A 205 -18.27 0.54 12.49
CA THR A 205 -19.21 -0.29 11.73
C THR A 205 -18.52 -0.86 10.48
N VAL A 206 -19.08 -1.92 9.91
CA VAL A 206 -18.50 -2.51 8.67
C VAL A 206 -18.80 -1.59 7.49
N LEU A 207 -17.74 -1.14 6.82
CA LEU A 207 -17.84 -0.36 5.59
C LEU A 207 -17.90 -1.29 4.36
N ALA A 208 -17.02 -2.28 4.29
CA ALA A 208 -17.01 -3.32 3.25
C ALA A 208 -16.51 -4.62 3.87
N GLY A 209 -17.20 -5.72 3.64
CA GLY A 209 -16.83 -6.96 4.31
C GLY A 209 -17.67 -8.15 3.89
N ALA A 210 -17.69 -9.17 4.74
CA ALA A 210 -18.42 -10.40 4.49
C ALA A 210 -19.94 -10.16 4.48
N ARG A 211 -20.58 -10.37 3.33
CA ARG A 211 -22.01 -10.18 3.13
C ARG A 211 -22.79 -11.45 3.43
N ALA A 212 -23.93 -11.30 4.09
CA ALA A 212 -24.87 -12.39 4.27
C ALA A 212 -25.68 -12.61 2.97
N PRO A 213 -26.18 -13.85 2.72
CA PRO A 213 -26.89 -14.15 1.48
C PRO A 213 -28.14 -13.31 1.22
N ASP A 214 -28.78 -12.83 2.27
CA ASP A 214 -30.00 -12.01 2.20
C ASP A 214 -29.71 -10.52 2.34
N GLY A 215 -28.44 -10.13 2.22
CA GLY A 215 -27.99 -8.75 2.39
C GLY A 215 -27.53 -8.45 3.81
N GLY A 216 -26.90 -7.31 4.02
CA GLY A 216 -26.32 -6.93 5.30
C GLY A 216 -24.99 -7.61 5.56
N TRP A 217 -24.45 -7.42 6.76
CA TRP A 217 -23.13 -7.91 7.10
C TRP A 217 -23.22 -9.19 7.95
N MET A 218 -22.39 -10.18 7.64
CA MET A 218 -22.30 -11.40 8.46
C MET A 218 -21.86 -11.07 9.89
N ALA A 219 -21.02 -10.06 10.06
CA ALA A 219 -20.53 -9.63 11.37
C ALA A 219 -21.66 -9.16 12.30
N ASP A 220 -22.75 -8.59 11.75
CA ASP A 220 -23.89 -8.13 12.54
C ASP A 220 -24.77 -9.30 13.00
N ARG A 221 -24.78 -10.38 12.22
CA ARG A 221 -25.60 -11.57 12.53
C ARG A 221 -24.91 -12.53 13.50
N ASP A 222 -23.61 -12.70 13.31
CA ASP A 222 -22.82 -13.58 14.16
C ASP A 222 -21.45 -12.92 14.41
N PRO A 223 -21.40 -12.00 15.38
CA PRO A 223 -20.15 -11.25 15.64
C PRO A 223 -18.98 -12.13 16.07
N LEU A 224 -19.27 -13.32 16.60
CA LEU A 224 -18.22 -14.22 17.10
C LEU A 224 -17.68 -15.17 16.02
N ARG A 225 -18.38 -15.36 14.92
CA ARG A 225 -17.98 -16.33 13.88
C ARG A 225 -16.59 -16.05 13.35
N ARG A 226 -16.30 -14.76 13.05
CA ARG A 226 -14.98 -14.37 12.54
C ARG A 226 -13.84 -14.57 13.53
N LEU A 227 -14.19 -14.80 14.82
CA LEU A 227 -13.22 -15.06 15.91
C LEU A 227 -13.14 -16.55 16.25
N SER A 228 -14.17 -17.33 15.94
CA SER A 228 -14.32 -18.70 16.42
C SER A 228 -14.13 -19.77 15.35
N GLN A 229 -14.01 -19.36 14.08
CA GLN A 229 -13.85 -20.30 12.96
C GLN A 229 -12.73 -19.84 12.04
N PRO A 230 -11.91 -20.78 11.52
CA PRO A 230 -10.89 -20.40 10.54
C PRO A 230 -11.54 -19.91 9.25
N PRO A 231 -10.95 -18.96 8.53
CA PRO A 231 -11.47 -18.52 7.25
C PRO A 231 -11.59 -19.69 6.26
N PRO A 232 -12.72 -19.82 5.55
CA PRO A 232 -12.90 -20.95 4.60
C PRO A 232 -12.25 -20.66 3.24
N ILE A 233 -11.01 -20.19 3.27
CA ILE A 233 -10.19 -19.88 2.09
C ILE A 233 -8.78 -20.44 2.30
N PRO A 234 -8.03 -20.71 1.23
CA PRO A 234 -6.65 -21.21 1.40
C PRO A 234 -5.75 -20.20 2.09
N PRO A 235 -4.83 -20.63 2.97
CA PRO A 235 -3.81 -19.75 3.55
C PRO A 235 -2.95 -19.09 2.46
N GLY A 236 -2.45 -17.87 2.74
CA GLY A 236 -1.56 -17.16 1.83
C GLY A 236 -2.25 -16.54 0.61
N THR A 237 -3.58 -16.36 0.66
CA THR A 237 -4.33 -15.78 -0.45
C THR A 237 -4.89 -14.40 -0.13
N SER A 238 -4.43 -13.79 0.96
CA SER A 238 -4.86 -12.47 1.39
C SER A 238 -3.65 -11.63 1.81
N THR A 239 -3.77 -10.33 1.68
CA THR A 239 -2.68 -9.38 2.01
C THR A 239 -3.24 -7.97 1.97
N THR A 240 -2.88 -7.14 2.93
CA THR A 240 -3.02 -5.70 2.79
C THR A 240 -1.61 -5.10 2.68
N LEU A 241 -1.40 -4.30 1.64
CA LEU A 241 -0.14 -3.60 1.42
C LEU A 241 -0.35 -2.11 1.70
N VAL A 242 0.59 -1.52 2.43
CA VAL A 242 0.56 -0.09 2.75
C VAL A 242 1.90 0.53 2.37
N VAL A 243 1.86 1.71 1.77
CA VAL A 243 3.02 2.61 1.64
C VAL A 243 2.65 3.89 2.39
N LEU A 244 3.36 4.16 3.46
CA LEU A 244 3.19 5.35 4.29
C LEU A 244 4.38 6.26 4.05
N ALA A 245 4.13 7.52 3.72
CA ALA A 245 5.18 8.47 3.38
C ALA A 245 4.99 9.78 4.15
N THR A 246 6.10 10.48 4.38
CA THR A 246 6.09 11.80 4.99
C THR A 246 7.21 12.67 4.41
N ASN A 247 7.02 13.98 4.43
CA ASN A 247 8.09 14.92 4.13
C ASN A 247 8.99 15.24 5.35
N ALA A 248 8.74 14.60 6.49
CA ALA A 248 9.57 14.77 7.68
C ALA A 248 11.00 14.26 7.48
N LEU A 249 11.95 14.90 8.14
CA LEU A 249 13.34 14.44 8.22
C LEU A 249 13.43 13.36 9.30
N LEU A 250 13.57 12.12 8.88
CA LEU A 250 13.62 10.97 9.80
C LEU A 250 14.85 10.10 9.50
N THR A 251 15.43 9.54 10.55
CA THR A 251 16.48 8.53 10.42
C THR A 251 15.90 7.20 9.93
N LYS A 252 16.77 6.30 9.48
CA LYS A 252 16.36 4.96 9.03
C LYS A 252 15.61 4.18 10.13
N LEU A 253 16.05 4.34 11.40
CA LEU A 253 15.34 3.71 12.52
C LEU A 253 13.94 4.28 12.69
N GLU A 254 13.79 5.61 12.64
CA GLU A 254 12.48 6.25 12.77
C GLU A 254 11.55 5.89 11.61
N VAL A 255 12.08 5.74 10.39
CA VAL A 255 11.27 5.29 9.25
C VAL A 255 10.80 3.84 9.43
N HIS A 256 11.64 2.97 10.01
CA HIS A 256 11.20 1.62 10.39
C HIS A 256 10.07 1.68 11.45
N GLN A 257 10.24 2.53 12.48
CA GLN A 257 9.18 2.74 13.48
C GLN A 257 7.89 3.30 12.84
N LEU A 258 8.04 4.16 11.83
CA LEU A 258 6.89 4.68 11.07
C LEU A 258 6.15 3.55 10.33
N ALA A 259 6.89 2.59 9.75
CA ALA A 259 6.29 1.41 9.12
C ALA A 259 5.54 0.53 10.16
N GLN A 260 6.05 0.47 11.39
CA GLN A 260 5.33 -0.21 12.48
C GLN A 260 4.03 0.50 12.81
N ARG A 261 4.02 1.84 12.85
CA ARG A 261 2.79 2.62 13.10
C ARG A 261 1.77 2.46 11.96
N ALA A 262 2.24 2.24 10.73
CA ALA A 262 1.32 1.94 9.61
C ALA A 262 0.53 0.65 9.87
N GLN A 263 1.14 -0.34 10.53
CA GLN A 263 0.43 -1.58 10.90
C GLN A 263 -0.65 -1.32 11.97
N ASP A 264 -0.47 -0.33 12.83
CA ASP A 264 -1.53 0.06 13.78
C ASP A 264 -2.74 0.63 13.01
N GLY A 265 -2.50 1.49 12.01
CA GLY A 265 -3.56 2.02 11.14
C GLY A 265 -4.32 0.92 10.41
N LEU A 266 -3.59 -0.11 9.94
CA LEU A 266 -4.20 -1.28 9.31
C LEU A 266 -5.08 -2.04 10.35
N ALA A 267 -4.56 -2.27 11.56
CA ALA A 267 -5.25 -3.09 12.56
C ALA A 267 -6.51 -2.43 13.12
N ILE A 268 -6.59 -1.08 13.15
CA ILE A 268 -7.82 -0.40 13.58
C ILE A 268 -8.89 -0.37 12.48
N THR A 269 -8.49 -0.65 11.24
CA THR A 269 -9.38 -0.53 10.06
C THR A 269 -9.82 -1.88 9.51
N ILE A 270 -9.06 -2.94 9.74
CA ILE A 270 -9.35 -4.28 9.21
C ILE A 270 -9.56 -5.26 10.38
N ARG A 271 -10.67 -5.99 10.35
CA ARG A 271 -11.01 -6.95 11.41
C ARG A 271 -11.53 -8.28 10.84
N PRO A 272 -10.82 -9.41 11.11
CA PRO A 272 -9.49 -9.49 11.71
C PRO A 272 -8.37 -9.07 10.74
N ALA A 273 -7.23 -8.64 11.29
CA ALA A 273 -6.02 -8.32 10.55
C ALA A 273 -4.92 -9.31 10.95
N HIS A 274 -3.89 -9.40 10.12
CA HIS A 274 -2.68 -10.20 10.39
C HIS A 274 -2.98 -11.67 10.71
N THR A 275 -3.99 -12.22 10.02
CA THR A 275 -4.34 -13.64 10.21
C THR A 275 -3.28 -14.53 9.57
N THR A 276 -3.37 -15.84 9.85
CA THR A 276 -2.47 -16.83 9.23
C THR A 276 -2.62 -16.91 7.70
N HIS A 277 -3.60 -16.21 7.13
CA HIS A 277 -3.85 -16.18 5.69
C HIS A 277 -3.27 -14.93 5.02
N ASP A 278 -2.83 -13.93 5.81
CA ASP A 278 -2.44 -12.60 5.32
C ASP A 278 -0.92 -12.48 5.14
N GLY A 279 -0.52 -11.68 4.14
CA GLY A 279 0.87 -11.27 3.94
C GLY A 279 1.09 -9.78 4.22
N ASP A 280 0.37 -9.23 5.18
CA ASP A 280 0.31 -7.79 5.46
C ASP A 280 1.70 -7.16 5.61
N THR A 281 1.97 -6.17 4.77
CA THR A 281 3.28 -5.50 4.67
C THR A 281 3.08 -4.00 4.59
N ALA A 282 3.84 -3.25 5.38
CA ALA A 282 3.83 -1.78 5.37
C ALA A 282 5.24 -1.25 5.09
N PHE A 283 5.35 -0.37 4.10
CA PHE A 283 6.58 0.37 3.82
C PHE A 283 6.46 1.77 4.42
N GLY A 284 7.54 2.26 5.03
CA GLY A 284 7.67 3.64 5.51
C GLY A 284 8.65 4.41 4.63
N LEU A 285 8.36 5.68 4.34
CA LEU A 285 9.18 6.56 3.50
C LEU A 285 9.28 7.94 4.12
N ALA A 286 10.48 8.55 4.09
CA ALA A 286 10.67 9.94 4.54
C ALA A 286 11.52 10.70 3.52
N THR A 287 11.00 11.82 3.01
CA THR A 287 11.68 12.63 1.99
C THR A 287 12.54 13.75 2.56
N GLY A 288 12.49 14.03 3.87
CA GLY A 288 13.46 14.87 4.58
C GLY A 288 13.36 16.37 4.34
N GLN A 289 12.18 16.92 4.15
CA GLN A 289 12.01 18.35 3.83
C GLN A 289 11.80 19.23 5.05
N VAL A 290 11.20 18.67 6.13
CA VAL A 290 10.85 19.43 7.33
C VAL A 290 11.24 18.68 8.61
N GLU A 291 11.57 19.42 9.66
CA GLU A 291 11.75 18.84 10.99
C GLU A 291 10.39 18.79 11.70
N ALA A 292 10.02 17.64 12.23
CA ALA A 292 8.76 17.48 12.94
C ALA A 292 8.94 16.47 14.09
N PRO A 293 8.21 16.64 15.21
CA PRO A 293 8.25 15.65 16.28
C PRO A 293 7.76 14.29 15.80
N MET A 294 8.51 13.23 16.10
CA MET A 294 8.19 11.87 15.67
C MET A 294 6.78 11.43 16.11
N ASP A 295 6.36 11.77 17.33
CA ASP A 295 5.02 11.41 17.80
C ASP A 295 3.91 12.05 16.97
N LEU A 296 4.12 13.27 16.49
CA LEU A 296 3.14 13.93 15.61
C LEU A 296 3.04 13.17 14.27
N VAL A 297 4.20 12.86 13.66
CA VAL A 297 4.24 12.08 12.41
C VAL A 297 3.55 10.73 12.61
N ALA A 298 3.88 10.04 13.70
CA ALA A 298 3.37 8.71 14.00
C ALA A 298 1.85 8.68 14.23
N ASN A 299 1.31 9.72 14.91
CA ASN A 299 -0.12 9.78 15.16
C ASN A 299 -0.90 10.05 13.87
N LEU A 300 -0.41 10.99 13.04
CA LEU A 300 -1.01 11.24 11.72
C LEU A 300 -0.94 10.00 10.84
N ALA A 301 0.15 9.23 10.93
CA ALA A 301 0.37 8.01 10.15
C ALA A 301 -0.76 6.99 10.34
N VAL A 302 -1.18 6.76 11.58
CA VAL A 302 -2.25 5.80 11.89
C VAL A 302 -3.55 6.20 11.18
N GLU A 303 -3.93 7.47 11.29
CA GLU A 303 -5.19 7.98 10.71
C GLU A 303 -5.15 7.98 9.17
N VAL A 304 -4.02 8.38 8.60
CA VAL A 304 -3.87 8.46 7.14
C VAL A 304 -3.90 7.05 6.52
N VAL A 305 -3.26 6.08 7.15
CA VAL A 305 -3.32 4.68 6.70
C VAL A 305 -4.75 4.15 6.79
N ALA A 306 -5.43 4.39 7.90
CA ALA A 306 -6.83 3.96 8.07
C ALA A 306 -7.71 4.55 6.96
N GLU A 307 -7.52 5.84 6.63
CA GLU A 307 -8.31 6.49 5.59
C GLU A 307 -7.95 5.99 4.18
N ALA A 308 -6.68 5.71 3.90
CA ALA A 308 -6.27 5.13 2.61
C ALA A 308 -6.91 3.74 2.40
N ILE A 309 -6.96 2.92 3.46
CA ILE A 309 -7.63 1.62 3.41
C ILE A 309 -9.14 1.79 3.17
N ARG A 310 -9.80 2.72 3.86
CA ARG A 310 -11.23 3.00 3.62
C ARG A 310 -11.47 3.46 2.19
N ASN A 311 -10.61 4.32 1.67
CA ASN A 311 -10.73 4.82 0.29
C ASN A 311 -10.55 3.68 -0.72
N SER A 312 -9.70 2.70 -0.45
CA SER A 312 -9.51 1.57 -1.36
C SER A 312 -10.82 0.82 -1.65
N VAL A 313 -11.72 0.71 -0.66
CA VAL A 313 -13.02 0.05 -0.86
C VAL A 313 -14.12 1.02 -1.31
N ARG A 314 -14.07 2.29 -0.87
CA ARG A 314 -15.05 3.30 -1.32
C ARG A 314 -15.02 3.50 -2.83
N TRP A 315 -13.84 3.44 -3.43
CA TRP A 315 -13.65 3.65 -4.86
C TRP A 315 -13.69 2.37 -5.67
N ALA A 316 -13.90 1.22 -5.04
CA ALA A 316 -13.94 -0.08 -5.73
C ALA A 316 -15.31 -0.30 -6.40
N SER A 317 -15.29 -0.47 -7.72
CA SER A 317 -16.48 -0.78 -8.53
C SER A 317 -16.77 -2.28 -8.51
N PRO A 318 -18.02 -2.70 -8.68
CA PRO A 318 -18.36 -4.13 -8.80
C PRO A 318 -17.66 -4.80 -10.00
N VAL A 319 -17.26 -6.07 -9.84
CA VAL A 319 -16.60 -6.86 -10.89
C VAL A 319 -17.06 -8.32 -10.83
N LYS A 320 -17.51 -8.87 -11.96
CA LYS A 320 -17.87 -10.31 -12.10
C LYS A 320 -18.82 -10.81 -10.99
N GLY A 321 -19.80 -10.01 -10.63
CA GLY A 321 -20.77 -10.38 -9.59
C GLY A 321 -20.30 -10.11 -8.16
N ILE A 322 -19.05 -9.74 -7.97
CA ILE A 322 -18.53 -9.31 -6.65
C ILE A 322 -18.92 -7.85 -6.46
N PRO A 323 -19.68 -7.52 -5.40
CA PRO A 323 -20.13 -6.15 -5.20
C PRO A 323 -18.97 -5.23 -4.78
N GLY A 324 -19.04 -3.98 -5.20
CA GLY A 324 -18.16 -2.88 -4.77
C GLY A 324 -19.01 -1.75 -4.21
N LEU A 325 -18.37 -0.78 -3.57
CA LEU A 325 -19.09 0.37 -2.98
C LEU A 325 -19.29 1.52 -3.96
N LYS A 326 -18.41 1.66 -4.94
CA LYS A 326 -18.55 2.74 -5.92
C LYS A 326 -19.72 2.43 -6.83
N ALA A 327 -20.69 3.34 -6.90
CA ALA A 327 -21.81 3.20 -7.84
C ALA A 327 -21.30 3.23 -9.28
N VAL A 328 -21.90 2.41 -10.14
CA VAL A 328 -21.57 2.32 -11.57
C VAL A 328 -22.26 3.46 -12.34
#